data_9141cce6df7be2a97a19d2a5b0298f8c
#
_entry.id   9141cce6df7be2a97a19d2a5b0298f8c
#
_cell.length_a   1.000
_cell.length_b   1.000
_cell.length_c   1.000
_cell.angle_alpha   90.00
_cell.angle_beta   90.00
_cell.angle_gamma   90.00
#
_symmetry.space_group_name_H-M   'P 1'
#
loop_
_entity.id
_entity.type
_entity.pdbx_description
1 polymer ?
#
loop_
_entity_poly.entity_id
_entity_poly.type
_entity_poly.pdbx_seq_one_letter_code
_entity_poly.pdbx_strand_id
1 'polypeptide(L)'
;RFGVHQRLALWEKGLQQGFHPHQLIMTATPIPRTLAMTAYADLDTSTIDELPPGHTPVTTVAIPDTRRNDIIDRVRNACTHEGRQAYWVCTLIEESELLEAQAAEATWEELKLALPELNVGLVHGRMKPAEKQAVMQSFKQGELHLLVATTVIEVGVDVPNSSLMIIENPERLGLAQLHQLRGRVGRGAVASHCVLLYKAPLSKTAQMRLQVLRDSNDGFVIAQKDLEIRGPGELLGTRQTGNAEFKVADLLRDQAMIPEVQRMARHI
;
A
#
# COMPACT_ATOMS: atom_id res chain seq x y z
N ARG A 1 -2.11 -12.89 1.31
CA ARG A 1 -2.01 -13.24 -0.14
C ARG A 1 -1.85 -14.76 -0.26
N PHE A 2 -2.65 -15.40 -1.11
CA PHE A 2 -2.46 -16.83 -1.40
C PHE A 2 -1.27 -17.00 -2.35
N GLY A 3 -0.31 -17.84 -1.95
CA GLY A 3 0.79 -18.24 -2.83
C GLY A 3 0.34 -19.18 -3.95
N VAL A 4 1.22 -19.45 -4.90
CA VAL A 4 0.93 -20.33 -6.06
C VAL A 4 0.46 -21.72 -5.61
N HIS A 5 1.13 -22.31 -4.63
CA HIS A 5 0.77 -23.63 -4.09
C HIS A 5 -0.62 -23.66 -3.43
N GLN A 6 -1.01 -22.59 -2.73
CA GLN A 6 -2.35 -22.54 -2.13
C GLN A 6 -3.45 -22.39 -3.18
N ARG A 7 -3.20 -21.63 -4.25
CA ARG A 7 -4.14 -21.50 -5.37
C ARG A 7 -4.31 -22.81 -6.13
N LEU A 8 -3.20 -23.51 -6.36
CA LEU A 8 -3.22 -24.84 -7.00
C LEU A 8 -3.99 -25.86 -6.14
N ALA A 9 -3.74 -25.88 -4.82
CA ALA A 9 -4.45 -26.75 -3.91
C ALA A 9 -5.96 -26.47 -3.85
N LEU A 10 -6.39 -25.21 -3.99
CA LEU A 10 -7.81 -24.87 -4.10
C LEU A 10 -8.41 -25.37 -5.41
N TRP A 11 -7.66 -25.27 -6.49
CA TRP A 11 -8.09 -25.75 -7.80
C TRP A 11 -8.24 -27.28 -7.81
N GLU A 12 -7.27 -28.01 -7.24
CA GLU A 12 -7.30 -29.48 -7.12
C GLU A 12 -8.41 -29.97 -6.18
N LYS A 13 -8.60 -29.31 -5.01
CA LYS A 13 -9.67 -29.65 -4.06
C LYS A 13 -11.07 -29.49 -4.64
N GLY A 14 -11.23 -28.57 -5.57
CA GLY A 14 -12.51 -28.27 -6.18
C GLY A 14 -12.91 -29.22 -7.32
N LEU A 15 -12.05 -30.15 -7.70
CA LEU A 15 -12.33 -31.09 -8.77
C LEU A 15 -13.44 -32.07 -8.33
N GLN A 16 -14.64 -31.88 -8.86
CA GLN A 16 -15.78 -32.76 -8.66
C GLN A 16 -16.39 -33.14 -10.01
N GLN A 17 -16.59 -34.43 -10.26
CA GLN A 17 -17.21 -34.96 -11.47
C GLN A 17 -16.56 -34.49 -12.80
N GLY A 18 -15.26 -34.22 -12.79
CA GLY A 18 -14.52 -33.74 -13.97
C GLY A 18 -14.58 -32.23 -14.21
N PHE A 19 -15.21 -31.45 -13.32
CA PHE A 19 -15.27 -30.00 -13.42
C PHE A 19 -14.38 -29.34 -12.38
N HIS A 20 -13.67 -28.28 -12.78
CA HIS A 20 -12.93 -27.41 -11.87
C HIS A 20 -13.82 -26.24 -11.41
N PRO A 21 -13.64 -25.76 -10.16
CA PRO A 21 -14.40 -24.62 -9.67
C PRO A 21 -14.00 -23.34 -10.40
N HIS A 22 -14.96 -22.46 -10.62
CA HIS A 22 -14.66 -21.11 -11.04
C HIS A 22 -13.90 -20.38 -9.93
N GLN A 23 -12.83 -19.70 -10.29
CA GLN A 23 -12.01 -18.93 -9.35
C GLN A 23 -12.11 -17.43 -9.67
N LEU A 24 -12.52 -16.66 -8.68
CA LEU A 24 -12.46 -15.20 -8.72
C LEU A 24 -11.26 -14.72 -7.90
N ILE A 25 -10.28 -14.13 -8.57
CA ILE A 25 -9.09 -13.55 -7.92
C ILE A 25 -9.32 -12.05 -7.79
N MET A 26 -9.42 -11.57 -6.57
CA MET A 26 -9.56 -10.15 -6.26
C MET A 26 -8.29 -9.60 -5.65
N THR A 27 -7.86 -8.44 -6.09
CA THR A 27 -6.72 -7.71 -5.52
C THR A 27 -7.01 -6.23 -5.43
N ALA A 28 -6.58 -5.63 -4.32
CA ALA A 28 -6.59 -4.18 -4.16
C ALA A 28 -5.29 -3.51 -4.69
N THR A 29 -4.30 -4.33 -5.10
CA THR A 29 -3.07 -3.81 -5.70
C THR A 29 -3.31 -3.61 -7.19
N PRO A 30 -3.29 -2.37 -7.69
CA PRO A 30 -3.42 -2.13 -9.13
C PRO A 30 -2.30 -2.84 -9.89
N ILE A 31 -2.67 -3.49 -10.98
CA ILE A 31 -1.74 -4.12 -11.91
C ILE A 31 -1.77 -3.27 -13.18
N PRO A 32 -0.61 -2.85 -13.73
CA PRO A 32 -0.59 -2.16 -15.01
C PRO A 32 -1.38 -2.93 -16.05
N ARG A 33 -2.22 -2.25 -16.83
CA ARG A 33 -3.09 -2.91 -17.82
C ARG A 33 -2.29 -3.77 -18.81
N THR A 34 -1.13 -3.28 -19.22
CA THR A 34 -0.20 -4.01 -20.11
C THR A 34 0.28 -5.30 -19.49
N LEU A 35 0.61 -5.31 -18.21
CA LEU A 35 1.05 -6.50 -17.50
C LEU A 35 -0.11 -7.48 -17.29
N ALA A 36 -1.31 -6.99 -16.99
CA ALA A 36 -2.50 -7.82 -16.85
C ALA A 36 -2.82 -8.55 -18.16
N MET A 37 -2.71 -7.87 -19.30
CA MET A 37 -2.98 -8.44 -20.63
C MET A 37 -1.94 -9.48 -21.07
N THR A 38 -0.72 -9.44 -20.56
CA THR A 38 0.36 -10.37 -20.95
C THR A 38 0.57 -11.49 -19.95
N ALA A 39 0.64 -11.17 -18.67
CA ALA A 39 0.94 -12.15 -17.61
C ALA A 39 -0.28 -12.99 -17.20
N TYR A 40 -1.50 -12.53 -17.51
CA TYR A 40 -2.76 -13.18 -17.17
C TYR A 40 -3.67 -13.32 -18.41
N ALA A 41 -3.06 -13.58 -19.57
CA ALA A 41 -3.77 -13.65 -20.84
C ALA A 41 -4.86 -14.73 -20.92
N ASP A 42 -4.77 -15.73 -20.05
CA ASP A 42 -5.73 -16.82 -19.86
C ASP A 42 -6.88 -16.50 -18.88
N LEU A 43 -6.84 -15.31 -18.27
CA LEU A 43 -7.87 -14.86 -17.32
C LEU A 43 -8.69 -13.71 -17.91
N ASP A 44 -10.01 -13.79 -17.72
CA ASP A 44 -10.87 -12.64 -17.92
C ASP A 44 -10.63 -11.62 -16.79
N THR A 45 -10.44 -10.35 -17.16
CA THR A 45 -10.11 -9.30 -16.20
C THR A 45 -11.18 -8.22 -16.19
N SER A 46 -11.74 -7.96 -15.01
CA SER A 46 -12.61 -6.81 -14.77
C SER A 46 -11.88 -5.79 -13.90
N THR A 47 -11.95 -4.53 -14.28
CA THR A 47 -11.27 -3.43 -13.60
C THR A 47 -12.30 -2.49 -12.97
N ILE A 48 -12.17 -2.24 -11.67
CA ILE A 48 -12.92 -1.20 -10.96
C ILE A 48 -12.03 0.03 -10.94
N ASP A 49 -12.40 1.07 -11.68
CA ASP A 49 -11.63 2.30 -11.89
C ASP A 49 -12.26 3.55 -11.27
N GLU A 50 -13.37 3.37 -10.55
CA GLU A 50 -14.03 4.42 -9.79
C GLU A 50 -13.79 4.26 -8.29
N LEU A 51 -13.69 5.40 -7.59
CA LEU A 51 -13.66 5.40 -6.12
C LEU A 51 -15.07 5.11 -5.57
N PRO A 52 -15.18 4.41 -4.43
CA PRO A 52 -16.46 4.25 -3.76
C PRO A 52 -17.10 5.60 -3.42
N PRO A 53 -18.44 5.69 -3.40
CA PRO A 53 -19.13 6.91 -3.00
C PRO A 53 -18.67 7.44 -1.64
N GLY A 54 -18.47 8.75 -1.52
CA GLY A 54 -18.04 9.40 -0.29
C GLY A 54 -16.53 9.40 -0.05
N HIS A 55 -15.72 8.79 -0.91
CA HIS A 55 -14.27 8.88 -0.84
C HIS A 55 -13.78 10.21 -1.41
N THR A 56 -12.82 10.83 -0.74
CA THR A 56 -12.17 12.06 -1.18
C THR A 56 -10.72 11.80 -1.57
N PRO A 57 -10.19 12.52 -2.58
CA PRO A 57 -8.76 12.45 -2.90
C PRO A 57 -7.91 12.82 -1.69
N VAL A 58 -6.80 12.10 -1.50
CA VAL A 58 -5.86 12.35 -0.42
C VAL A 58 -4.78 13.29 -0.90
N THR A 59 -4.60 14.43 -0.23
CA THR A 59 -3.50 15.36 -0.50
C THR A 59 -2.21 14.78 0.07
N THR A 60 -1.24 14.51 -0.79
CA THR A 60 0.05 13.94 -0.39
C THR A 60 1.15 14.99 -0.43
N VAL A 61 1.92 15.11 0.66
CA VAL A 61 3.08 16.01 0.76
C VAL A 61 4.31 15.24 1.19
N ALA A 62 5.49 15.63 0.67
CA ALA A 62 6.77 15.09 1.08
C ALA A 62 7.53 16.17 1.88
N ILE A 63 7.92 15.84 3.10
CA ILE A 63 8.53 16.75 4.06
C ILE A 63 9.80 16.09 4.63
N PRO A 64 10.93 16.82 4.75
CA PRO A 64 12.12 16.27 5.36
C PRO A 64 11.94 16.03 6.86
N ASP A 65 12.60 15.01 7.40
CA ASP A 65 12.52 14.60 8.81
C ASP A 65 13.01 15.69 9.79
N THR A 66 13.81 16.65 9.31
CA THR A 66 14.19 17.84 10.07
C THR A 66 13.00 18.68 10.52
N ARG A 67 11.84 18.53 9.88
CA ARG A 67 10.58 19.18 10.21
C ARG A 67 9.59 18.28 10.97
N ARG A 68 10.08 17.21 11.57
CA ARG A 68 9.24 16.23 12.28
C ARG A 68 8.42 16.86 13.41
N ASN A 69 8.99 17.82 14.13
CA ASN A 69 8.28 18.54 15.20
C ASN A 69 7.09 19.35 14.68
N ASP A 70 7.21 19.97 13.49
CA ASP A 70 6.08 20.68 12.85
C ASP A 70 4.93 19.71 12.56
N ILE A 71 5.24 18.48 12.20
CA ILE A 71 4.24 17.44 11.94
C ILE A 71 3.58 16.97 13.24
N ILE A 72 4.34 16.80 14.32
CA ILE A 72 3.80 16.48 15.66
C ILE A 72 2.80 17.57 16.09
N ASP A 73 3.15 18.85 15.95
CA ASP A 73 2.27 19.95 16.26
C ASP A 73 1.02 19.99 15.38
N ARG A 74 1.15 19.63 14.10
CA ARG A 74 0.01 19.53 13.19
C ARG A 74 -0.93 18.39 13.59
N VAL A 75 -0.40 17.23 13.98
CA VAL A 75 -1.18 16.10 14.50
C VAL A 75 -1.90 16.50 15.80
N ARG A 76 -1.20 17.18 16.72
CA ARG A 76 -1.81 17.71 17.94
C ARG A 76 -3.05 18.54 17.61
N ASN A 77 -2.88 19.55 16.77
CA ASN A 77 -3.97 20.45 16.40
C ASN A 77 -5.14 19.71 15.74
N ALA A 78 -4.86 18.82 14.82
CA ALA A 78 -5.90 18.05 14.11
C ALA A 78 -6.68 17.13 15.05
N CYS A 79 -6.00 16.48 15.99
CA CYS A 79 -6.67 15.57 16.93
C CYS A 79 -7.42 16.33 18.04
N THR A 80 -6.85 17.43 18.58
CA THR A 80 -7.45 18.14 19.73
C THR A 80 -8.54 19.12 19.32
N HIS A 81 -8.34 19.86 18.22
CA HIS A 81 -9.25 20.93 17.81
C HIS A 81 -10.20 20.56 16.67
N GLU A 82 -9.74 19.68 15.77
CA GLU A 82 -10.54 19.27 14.62
C GLU A 82 -11.23 17.90 14.83
N GLY A 83 -10.98 17.21 15.95
CA GLY A 83 -11.54 15.92 16.30
C GLY A 83 -11.15 14.79 15.34
N ARG A 84 -10.01 14.90 14.67
CA ARG A 84 -9.51 13.93 13.71
C ARG A 84 -8.74 12.81 14.37
N GLN A 85 -8.60 11.70 13.65
CA GLN A 85 -7.70 10.62 14.01
C GLN A 85 -6.54 10.52 13.00
N ALA A 86 -5.39 10.05 13.48
CA ALA A 86 -4.18 9.95 12.68
C ALA A 86 -3.52 8.59 12.79
N TYR A 87 -2.92 8.14 11.69
CA TYR A 87 -1.94 7.05 11.66
C TYR A 87 -0.53 7.61 11.61
N TRP A 88 0.38 6.98 12.35
CA TRP A 88 1.81 7.22 12.30
C TRP A 88 2.53 5.92 12.00
N VAL A 89 3.00 5.76 10.77
CA VAL A 89 3.60 4.52 10.29
C VAL A 89 5.11 4.61 10.37
N CYS A 90 5.70 3.72 11.15
CA CYS A 90 7.14 3.52 11.24
C CYS A 90 7.57 2.48 10.21
N THR A 91 8.47 2.86 9.32
CA THR A 91 9.04 1.95 8.33
C THR A 91 10.50 1.67 8.67
N LEU A 92 10.84 0.43 8.88
CA LEU A 92 12.21 -0.02 8.99
C LEU A 92 12.53 -0.98 7.86
N ILE A 93 13.73 -0.83 7.31
CA ILE A 93 14.32 -1.86 6.46
C ILE A 93 15.23 -2.70 7.36
N GLU A 94 14.65 -3.57 8.11
CA GLU A 94 15.44 -4.67 8.64
C GLU A 94 14.62 -5.94 8.48
N GLU A 95 15.29 -7.01 8.07
CA GLU A 95 14.72 -8.33 7.85
C GLU A 95 14.17 -8.97 9.15
N SER A 96 14.16 -8.19 10.25
CA SER A 96 13.75 -8.62 11.58
C SER A 96 12.50 -7.89 12.07
N GLU A 97 11.39 -8.61 12.17
CA GLU A 97 10.15 -8.13 12.83
C GLU A 97 10.40 -7.62 14.26
N LEU A 98 11.48 -8.09 14.90
CA LEU A 98 11.86 -7.63 16.24
C LEU A 98 12.29 -6.17 16.24
N LEU A 99 13.15 -5.78 15.30
CA LEU A 99 13.67 -4.42 15.21
C LEU A 99 12.59 -3.45 14.75
N GLU A 100 11.70 -3.88 13.85
CA GLU A 100 10.52 -3.11 13.46
C GLU A 100 9.62 -2.83 14.67
N ALA A 101 9.36 -3.84 15.49
CA ALA A 101 8.55 -3.69 16.70
C ALA A 101 9.21 -2.73 17.69
N GLN A 102 10.51 -2.88 17.96
CA GLN A 102 11.25 -2.02 18.89
C GLN A 102 11.26 -0.55 18.45
N ALA A 103 11.41 -0.28 17.17
CA ALA A 103 11.37 1.10 16.68
C ALA A 103 9.96 1.70 16.73
N ALA A 104 8.94 0.91 16.46
CA ALA A 104 7.57 1.38 16.62
C ALA A 104 7.25 1.65 18.10
N GLU A 105 7.74 0.82 19.03
CA GLU A 105 7.63 1.02 20.48
C GLU A 105 8.35 2.31 20.91
N ALA A 106 9.58 2.54 20.43
CA ALA A 106 10.34 3.75 20.74
C ALA A 106 9.64 5.04 20.23
N THR A 107 9.13 5.00 18.99
CA THR A 107 8.35 6.11 18.43
C THR A 107 7.05 6.33 19.20
N TRP A 108 6.38 5.28 19.61
CA TRP A 108 5.17 5.37 20.42
C TRP A 108 5.42 6.04 21.78
N GLU A 109 6.47 5.64 22.49
CA GLU A 109 6.85 6.29 23.77
C GLU A 109 7.20 7.76 23.57
N GLU A 110 7.97 8.08 22.53
CA GLU A 110 8.31 9.47 22.19
C GLU A 110 7.06 10.31 21.91
N LEU A 111 6.13 9.80 21.09
CA LEU A 111 4.90 10.50 20.74
C LEU A 111 3.95 10.67 21.94
N LYS A 112 3.90 9.71 22.86
CA LYS A 112 3.15 9.84 24.13
C LYS A 112 3.71 10.98 24.99
N LEU A 113 5.04 11.11 25.06
CA LEU A 113 5.67 12.20 25.79
C LEU A 113 5.46 13.56 25.11
N ALA A 114 5.51 13.59 23.79
CA ALA A 114 5.32 14.82 23.02
C ALA A 114 3.85 15.26 22.96
N LEU A 115 2.89 14.33 23.04
CA LEU A 115 1.45 14.53 22.90
C LEU A 115 0.68 13.97 24.11
N PRO A 116 0.94 14.49 25.34
CA PRO A 116 0.34 13.94 26.56
C PRO A 116 -1.19 14.09 26.61
N GLU A 117 -1.74 15.01 25.83
CA GLU A 117 -3.17 15.24 25.67
C GLU A 117 -3.88 14.23 24.76
N LEU A 118 -3.14 13.40 24.02
CA LEU A 118 -3.69 12.42 23.08
C LEU A 118 -3.59 11.00 23.64
N ASN A 119 -4.62 10.21 23.37
CA ASN A 119 -4.56 8.76 23.55
C ASN A 119 -3.84 8.14 22.35
N VAL A 120 -2.64 7.62 22.58
CA VAL A 120 -1.78 7.06 21.54
C VAL A 120 -1.74 5.54 21.66
N GLY A 121 -2.22 4.84 20.64
CA GLY A 121 -2.16 3.38 20.53
C GLY A 121 -0.93 2.90 19.75
N LEU A 122 -0.61 1.61 19.90
CA LEU A 122 0.49 0.94 19.19
C LEU A 122 0.03 -0.38 18.59
N VAL A 123 0.40 -0.62 17.32
CA VAL A 123 0.20 -1.91 16.64
C VAL A 123 1.45 -2.28 15.84
N HIS A 124 1.98 -3.48 16.06
CA HIS A 124 3.11 -4.02 15.30
C HIS A 124 3.00 -5.54 15.05
N GLY A 125 3.86 -6.09 14.19
CA GLY A 125 3.80 -7.47 13.72
C GLY A 125 3.78 -8.51 14.83
N ARG A 126 4.55 -8.30 15.89
CA ARG A 126 4.75 -9.26 17.00
C ARG A 126 3.63 -9.32 18.04
N MET A 127 2.70 -8.38 18.02
CA MET A 127 1.54 -8.44 18.92
C MET A 127 0.65 -9.62 18.58
N LYS A 128 0.01 -10.21 19.60
CA LYS A 128 -0.97 -11.28 19.42
C LYS A 128 -2.18 -10.77 18.61
N PRO A 129 -2.81 -11.62 17.78
CA PRO A 129 -3.97 -11.19 16.99
C PRO A 129 -5.09 -10.54 17.81
N ALA A 130 -5.39 -11.06 18.99
CA ALA A 130 -6.41 -10.50 19.87
C ALA A 130 -6.05 -9.08 20.37
N GLU A 131 -4.77 -8.84 20.69
CA GLU A 131 -4.28 -7.52 21.11
C GLU A 131 -4.38 -6.51 19.96
N LYS A 132 -3.94 -6.91 18.76
CA LYS A 132 -4.09 -6.08 17.54
C LYS A 132 -5.54 -5.70 17.30
N GLN A 133 -6.43 -6.69 17.40
CA GLN A 133 -7.87 -6.47 17.19
C GLN A 133 -8.45 -5.52 18.25
N ALA A 134 -8.08 -5.65 19.52
CA ALA A 134 -8.53 -4.77 20.59
C ALA A 134 -8.09 -3.32 20.35
N VAL A 135 -6.81 -3.09 20.03
CA VAL A 135 -6.29 -1.74 19.74
C VAL A 135 -6.98 -1.13 18.51
N MET A 136 -7.15 -1.90 17.43
CA MET A 136 -7.84 -1.43 16.23
C MET A 136 -9.31 -1.11 16.50
N GLN A 137 -9.98 -1.87 17.37
CA GLN A 137 -11.35 -1.58 17.77
C GLN A 137 -11.46 -0.29 18.58
N SER A 138 -10.58 -0.07 19.56
CA SER A 138 -10.50 1.19 20.32
C SER A 138 -10.21 2.39 19.40
N PHE A 139 -9.34 2.21 18.41
CA PHE A 139 -9.09 3.25 17.42
C PHE A 139 -10.33 3.54 16.56
N LYS A 140 -11.03 2.51 16.11
CA LYS A 140 -12.28 2.67 15.36
C LYS A 140 -13.38 3.35 16.17
N GLN A 141 -13.44 3.10 17.46
CA GLN A 141 -14.42 3.71 18.39
C GLN A 141 -14.08 5.16 18.76
N GLY A 142 -12.91 5.67 18.33
CA GLY A 142 -12.47 7.03 18.65
C GLY A 142 -11.86 7.19 20.03
N GLU A 143 -11.61 6.10 20.76
CA GLU A 143 -10.93 6.13 22.07
C GLU A 143 -9.45 6.46 21.92
N LEU A 144 -8.85 6.14 20.79
CA LEU A 144 -7.48 6.49 20.42
C LEU A 144 -7.50 7.59 19.36
N HIS A 145 -6.70 8.61 19.55
CA HIS A 145 -6.54 9.74 18.63
C HIS A 145 -5.44 9.49 17.58
N LEU A 146 -4.35 8.86 18.00
CA LEU A 146 -3.20 8.56 17.18
C LEU A 146 -2.87 7.07 17.29
N LEU A 147 -2.65 6.40 16.15
CA LEU A 147 -2.22 5.03 16.11
C LEU A 147 -0.83 4.93 15.48
N VAL A 148 0.16 4.59 16.31
CA VAL A 148 1.51 4.25 15.87
C VAL A 148 1.51 2.80 15.40
N ALA A 149 2.07 2.56 14.22
CA ALA A 149 2.05 1.22 13.65
C ALA A 149 3.26 0.94 12.76
N THR A 150 3.57 -0.32 12.58
CA THR A 150 4.42 -0.80 11.49
C THR A 150 3.58 -0.99 10.22
N THR A 151 4.19 -1.46 9.13
CA THR A 151 3.51 -1.70 7.85
C THR A 151 2.36 -2.73 7.91
N VAL A 152 2.21 -3.45 9.03
CA VAL A 152 1.12 -4.44 9.23
C VAL A 152 -0.30 -3.87 9.26
N ILE A 153 -0.46 -2.54 9.24
CA ILE A 153 -1.81 -1.91 9.10
C ILE A 153 -2.48 -2.24 7.75
N GLU A 154 -1.84 -3.02 6.92
CA GLU A 154 -2.37 -3.39 5.61
C GLU A 154 -3.73 -4.10 5.67
N VAL A 155 -4.17 -4.59 6.84
CA VAL A 155 -5.36 -5.42 6.95
C VAL A 155 -6.48 -4.81 7.78
N GLY A 156 -7.54 -4.39 7.11
CA GLY A 156 -8.90 -4.82 7.43
C GLY A 156 -9.78 -3.94 8.32
N VAL A 157 -9.36 -2.83 8.96
CA VAL A 157 -10.30 -1.99 9.72
C VAL A 157 -10.49 -0.65 9.04
N ASP A 158 -11.73 -0.36 8.68
CA ASP A 158 -12.13 0.93 8.15
C ASP A 158 -12.36 1.92 9.30
N VAL A 159 -11.63 3.04 9.27
CA VAL A 159 -11.74 4.12 10.26
C VAL A 159 -12.01 5.44 9.52
N PRO A 160 -13.30 5.74 9.25
CA PRO A 160 -13.68 6.90 8.42
C PRO A 160 -13.19 8.24 8.97
N ASN A 161 -13.04 8.37 10.29
CA ASN A 161 -12.56 9.58 10.95
C ASN A 161 -11.03 9.75 10.86
N SER A 162 -10.30 8.71 10.43
CA SER A 162 -8.85 8.82 10.22
C SER A 162 -8.57 9.55 8.91
N SER A 163 -8.11 10.78 9.03
CA SER A 163 -7.88 11.70 7.91
C SER A 163 -6.42 12.12 7.75
N LEU A 164 -5.55 11.66 8.65
CA LEU A 164 -4.13 11.93 8.59
C LEU A 164 -3.33 10.62 8.55
N MET A 165 -2.41 10.52 7.60
CA MET A 165 -1.45 9.44 7.49
C MET A 165 -0.05 10.03 7.48
N ILE A 166 0.75 9.72 8.49
CA ILE A 166 2.17 10.08 8.52
C ILE A 166 2.97 8.80 8.26
N ILE A 167 3.88 8.82 7.30
CA ILE A 167 4.77 7.69 6.97
C ILE A 167 6.20 8.16 7.16
N GLU A 168 6.88 7.64 8.17
CA GLU A 168 8.30 7.90 8.39
C GLU A 168 9.16 7.03 7.46
N ASN A 169 10.24 7.61 6.97
CA ASN A 169 11.20 6.98 6.04
C ASN A 169 10.51 6.28 4.83
N PRO A 170 9.62 6.97 4.10
CA PRO A 170 8.88 6.40 2.98
C PRO A 170 9.78 5.94 1.85
N GLU A 171 11.00 6.45 1.74
CA GLU A 171 12.01 6.04 0.77
C GLU A 171 12.37 4.55 0.87
N ARG A 172 12.06 3.92 1.98
CA ARG A 172 12.29 2.50 2.26
C ARG A 172 11.21 1.58 1.70
N LEU A 173 10.06 2.12 1.34
CA LEU A 173 8.93 1.35 0.82
C LEU A 173 8.81 1.46 -0.69
N GLY A 174 8.25 0.41 -1.29
CA GLY A 174 7.83 0.44 -2.69
C GLY A 174 6.56 1.27 -2.89
N LEU A 175 6.35 1.76 -4.13
CA LEU A 175 5.17 2.57 -4.49
C LEU A 175 3.85 1.89 -4.16
N ALA A 176 3.74 0.58 -4.42
CA ALA A 176 2.54 -0.19 -4.11
C ALA A 176 2.21 -0.18 -2.62
N GLN A 177 3.21 -0.33 -1.74
CA GLN A 177 3.03 -0.30 -0.30
C GLN A 177 2.62 1.09 0.19
N LEU A 178 3.30 2.14 -0.29
CA LEU A 178 2.96 3.53 0.03
C LEU A 178 1.53 3.87 -0.41
N HIS A 179 1.12 3.42 -1.59
CA HIS A 179 -0.23 3.61 -2.10
C HIS A 179 -1.28 2.90 -1.22
N GLN A 180 -1.01 1.66 -0.80
CA GLN A 180 -1.89 0.91 0.11
C GLN A 180 -2.03 1.58 1.48
N LEU A 181 -0.93 2.06 2.06
CA LEU A 181 -0.95 2.82 3.32
C LEU A 181 -1.76 4.10 3.18
N ARG A 182 -1.50 4.90 2.13
CA ARG A 182 -2.26 6.11 1.85
C ARG A 182 -3.77 5.83 1.73
N GLY A 183 -4.14 4.73 1.11
CA GLY A 183 -5.54 4.30 0.96
C GLY A 183 -6.26 3.94 2.27
N ARG A 184 -5.59 4.02 3.43
CA ARG A 184 -6.22 3.87 4.74
C ARG A 184 -6.90 5.14 5.24
N VAL A 185 -6.61 6.28 4.64
CA VAL A 185 -7.29 7.55 4.85
C VAL A 185 -8.07 7.97 3.60
N GLY A 186 -8.88 9.01 3.67
CA GLY A 186 -9.73 9.43 2.55
C GLY A 186 -11.06 8.67 2.45
N ARG A 187 -11.45 7.95 3.50
CA ARG A 187 -12.66 7.13 3.53
C ARG A 187 -13.88 7.83 4.11
N GLY A 188 -13.73 9.07 4.50
CA GLY A 188 -14.78 9.94 5.03
C GLY A 188 -14.92 11.22 4.22
N ALA A 189 -15.90 12.06 4.62
CA ALA A 189 -16.16 13.34 3.99
C ALA A 189 -15.11 14.43 4.29
N VAL A 190 -14.23 14.18 5.28
CA VAL A 190 -13.20 15.15 5.70
C VAL A 190 -11.99 15.05 4.79
N ALA A 191 -11.45 16.20 4.36
CA ALA A 191 -10.23 16.26 3.58
C ALA A 191 -9.08 15.52 4.27
N SER A 192 -8.46 14.60 3.56
CA SER A 192 -7.42 13.74 4.12
C SER A 192 -6.04 14.06 3.58
N HIS A 193 -5.03 13.87 4.41
CA HIS A 193 -3.65 14.19 4.09
C HIS A 193 -2.72 13.00 4.38
N CYS A 194 -1.77 12.79 3.49
CA CYS A 194 -0.68 11.84 3.65
C CYS A 194 0.65 12.60 3.68
N VAL A 195 1.39 12.49 4.77
CA VAL A 195 2.71 13.10 4.94
C VAL A 195 3.78 12.04 4.79
N LEU A 196 4.63 12.21 3.80
CA LEU A 196 5.80 11.39 3.56
C LEU A 196 7.00 12.06 4.22
N LEU A 197 7.34 11.62 5.42
CA LEU A 197 8.41 12.21 6.24
C LEU A 197 9.73 11.51 5.91
N TYR A 198 10.48 12.05 4.96
CA TYR A 198 11.66 11.41 4.40
C TYR A 198 12.97 11.87 5.02
N LYS A 199 13.95 10.97 5.02
CA LYS A 199 15.33 11.26 5.43
C LYS A 199 16.18 11.66 4.22
N ALA A 200 16.75 12.87 4.28
CA ALA A 200 17.65 13.36 3.24
C ALA A 200 19.08 12.79 3.43
N PRO A 201 19.88 12.62 2.34
CA PRO A 201 19.51 12.84 0.94
C PRO A 201 18.74 11.66 0.34
N LEU A 202 17.77 11.95 -0.54
CA LEU A 202 17.05 10.93 -1.28
C LEU A 202 17.82 10.49 -2.55
N SER A 203 17.81 9.20 -2.86
CA SER A 203 18.23 8.70 -4.16
C SER A 203 17.30 9.20 -5.27
N LYS A 204 17.75 9.21 -6.53
CA LYS A 204 16.90 9.58 -7.67
C LYS A 204 15.63 8.73 -7.73
N THR A 205 15.77 7.43 -7.53
CA THR A 205 14.65 6.49 -7.53
C THR A 205 13.64 6.81 -6.42
N ALA A 206 14.11 7.10 -5.20
CA ALA A 206 13.26 7.50 -4.08
C ALA A 206 12.52 8.82 -4.39
N GLN A 207 13.23 9.82 -4.93
CA GLN A 207 12.60 11.09 -5.33
C GLN A 207 11.47 10.86 -6.34
N MET A 208 11.72 10.04 -7.38
CA MET A 208 10.71 9.70 -8.38
C MET A 208 9.50 9.01 -7.77
N ARG A 209 9.69 8.04 -6.86
CA ARG A 209 8.59 7.35 -6.18
C ARG A 209 7.74 8.31 -5.34
N LEU A 210 8.36 9.15 -4.52
CA LEU A 210 7.64 10.11 -3.68
C LEU A 210 6.90 11.13 -4.53
N GLN A 211 7.49 11.57 -5.65
CA GLN A 211 6.85 12.49 -6.58
C GLN A 211 5.61 11.86 -7.23
N VAL A 212 5.69 10.63 -7.72
CA VAL A 212 4.55 9.92 -8.31
C VAL A 212 3.39 9.84 -7.32
N LEU A 213 3.68 9.50 -6.04
CA LEU A 213 2.64 9.39 -5.03
C LEU A 213 2.02 10.75 -4.67
N ARG A 214 2.81 11.83 -4.69
CA ARG A 214 2.33 13.19 -4.48
C ARG A 214 1.43 13.68 -5.61
N ASP A 215 1.80 13.36 -6.85
CA ASP A 215 1.17 13.92 -8.04
C ASP A 215 -0.08 13.15 -8.50
N SER A 216 -0.29 11.90 -8.02
CA SER A 216 -1.43 11.07 -8.42
C SER A 216 -2.09 10.34 -7.25
N ASN A 217 -3.43 10.29 -7.30
CA ASN A 217 -4.24 9.40 -6.46
C ASN A 217 -4.68 8.14 -7.22
N ASP A 218 -4.52 8.09 -8.53
CA ASP A 218 -4.90 6.96 -9.38
C ASP A 218 -3.92 5.80 -9.22
N GLY A 219 -4.41 4.67 -8.68
CA GLY A 219 -3.63 3.48 -8.45
C GLY A 219 -3.06 2.85 -9.73
N PHE A 220 -3.75 2.98 -10.87
CA PHE A 220 -3.26 2.45 -12.16
C PHE A 220 -2.11 3.29 -12.70
N VAL A 221 -2.19 4.62 -12.58
CA VAL A 221 -1.08 5.53 -12.91
C VAL A 221 0.14 5.22 -12.04
N ILE A 222 -0.08 5.03 -10.73
CA ILE A 222 0.99 4.69 -9.78
C ILE A 222 1.63 3.34 -10.13
N ALA A 223 0.82 2.32 -10.44
CA ALA A 223 1.32 1.00 -10.84
C ALA A 223 2.11 1.05 -12.16
N GLN A 224 1.65 1.84 -13.13
CA GLN A 224 2.37 2.02 -14.39
C GLN A 224 3.72 2.71 -14.16
N LYS A 225 3.75 3.74 -13.31
CA LYS A 225 5.00 4.43 -12.95
C LYS A 225 5.95 3.55 -12.13
N ASP A 226 5.43 2.70 -11.24
CA ASP A 226 6.24 1.72 -10.53
C ASP A 226 6.91 0.72 -11.49
N LEU A 227 6.18 0.27 -12.50
CA LEU A 227 6.71 -0.56 -13.58
C LEU A 227 7.83 0.13 -14.37
N GLU A 228 7.64 1.39 -14.75
CA GLU A 228 8.64 2.19 -15.45
C GLU A 228 9.92 2.39 -14.61
N ILE A 229 9.77 2.64 -13.31
CA ILE A 229 10.90 2.87 -12.38
C ILE A 229 11.71 1.58 -12.13
N ARG A 230 11.03 0.45 -11.95
CA ARG A 230 11.67 -0.85 -11.67
C ARG A 230 12.16 -1.57 -12.92
N GLY A 231 11.50 -1.32 -14.03
CA GLY A 231 11.67 -2.09 -15.26
C GLY A 231 10.87 -3.40 -15.29
N PRO A 232 10.53 -3.90 -16.47
CA PRO A 232 9.65 -5.07 -16.64
C PRO A 232 10.24 -6.37 -16.07
N GLY A 233 11.55 -6.52 -16.05
CA GLY A 233 12.22 -7.74 -15.59
C GLY A 233 12.09 -8.04 -14.10
N GLU A 234 11.95 -7.03 -13.25
CA GLU A 234 11.82 -7.21 -11.81
C GLU A 234 10.39 -7.59 -11.40
N LEU A 235 9.39 -7.10 -12.12
CA LEU A 235 7.97 -7.36 -11.85
C LEU A 235 7.52 -8.77 -12.30
N LEU A 236 8.06 -9.26 -13.38
CA LEU A 236 7.77 -10.60 -13.90
C LEU A 236 8.49 -11.72 -13.13
N GLY A 237 9.31 -11.36 -12.14
CA GLY A 237 10.03 -12.33 -11.32
C GLY A 237 11.09 -13.12 -12.11
N THR A 238 11.55 -12.59 -13.24
CA THR A 238 12.50 -13.27 -14.14
C THR A 238 13.83 -13.58 -13.48
N ARG A 239 14.18 -12.90 -12.39
CA ARG A 239 15.35 -13.26 -11.58
C ARG A 239 15.18 -14.51 -10.73
N GLN A 240 13.94 -14.94 -10.45
CA GLN A 240 13.66 -16.11 -9.59
C GLN A 240 13.19 -17.35 -10.35
N THR A 241 12.66 -17.23 -11.56
CA THR A 241 11.97 -18.34 -12.24
C THR A 241 12.53 -18.76 -13.58
N GLY A 242 13.62 -18.15 -14.05
CA GLY A 242 14.22 -18.55 -15.34
C GLY A 242 13.31 -18.33 -16.56
N ASN A 243 12.24 -17.56 -16.45
CA ASN A 243 11.35 -17.26 -17.56
C ASN A 243 12.07 -16.37 -18.58
N ALA A 244 11.99 -16.79 -19.84
CA ALA A 244 12.66 -16.17 -20.95
C ALA A 244 12.31 -14.69 -21.09
N GLU A 245 13.30 -13.83 -21.01
CA GLU A 245 13.16 -12.45 -21.53
C GLU A 245 12.80 -12.57 -23.00
N PHE A 246 11.82 -11.78 -23.44
CA PHE A 246 11.55 -11.68 -24.87
C PHE A 246 12.81 -11.16 -25.57
N LYS A 247 13.30 -11.90 -26.56
CA LYS A 247 14.53 -11.53 -27.28
C LYS A 247 14.39 -10.23 -28.09
N VAL A 248 13.18 -9.88 -28.49
CA VAL A 248 12.89 -8.78 -29.40
C VAL A 248 11.80 -7.86 -28.88
N ALA A 249 10.72 -8.42 -28.31
CA ALA A 249 9.59 -7.64 -27.81
C ALA A 249 9.93 -6.97 -26.48
N ASP A 250 9.51 -5.71 -26.33
CA ASP A 250 9.55 -4.93 -25.10
C ASP A 250 8.11 -4.55 -24.71
N LEU A 251 7.66 -5.02 -23.55
CA LEU A 251 6.26 -4.85 -23.11
C LEU A 251 5.86 -3.38 -22.92
N LEU A 252 6.80 -2.50 -22.59
CA LEU A 252 6.52 -1.07 -22.45
C LEU A 252 6.48 -0.37 -23.80
N ARG A 253 7.48 -0.66 -24.65
CA ARG A 253 7.58 -0.09 -25.99
C ARG A 253 6.44 -0.57 -26.90
N ASP A 254 6.14 -1.86 -26.84
CA ASP A 254 5.25 -2.54 -27.78
C ASP A 254 3.81 -2.69 -27.23
N GLN A 255 3.48 -2.00 -26.13
CA GLN A 255 2.18 -2.12 -25.44
C GLN A 255 0.96 -1.88 -26.34
N ALA A 256 1.07 -1.03 -27.35
CA ALA A 256 -0.01 -0.75 -28.30
C ALA A 256 -0.37 -1.96 -29.17
N MET A 257 0.56 -2.92 -29.35
CA MET A 257 0.35 -4.14 -30.16
C MET A 257 -0.31 -5.27 -29.35
N ILE A 258 -0.27 -5.23 -28.02
CA ILE A 258 -0.74 -6.32 -27.15
C ILE A 258 -2.20 -6.72 -27.44
N PRO A 259 -3.18 -5.79 -27.58
CA PRO A 259 -4.56 -6.16 -27.85
C PRO A 259 -4.73 -6.91 -29.17
N GLU A 260 -3.95 -6.55 -30.18
CA GLU A 260 -4.00 -7.21 -31.49
C GLU A 260 -3.38 -8.62 -31.43
N VAL A 261 -2.25 -8.76 -30.77
CA VAL A 261 -1.59 -10.06 -30.53
C VAL A 261 -2.51 -11.00 -29.76
N GLN A 262 -3.20 -10.53 -28.72
CA GLN A 262 -4.18 -11.34 -27.99
C GLN A 262 -5.36 -11.78 -28.87
N ARG A 263 -5.88 -10.87 -29.68
CA ARG A 263 -6.97 -11.20 -30.60
C ARG A 263 -6.54 -12.27 -31.58
N MET A 264 -5.35 -12.17 -32.16
CA MET A 264 -4.81 -13.18 -33.08
C MET A 264 -4.58 -14.52 -32.40
N ALA A 265 -4.00 -14.52 -31.18
CA ALA A 265 -3.76 -15.74 -30.43
C ALA A 265 -5.03 -16.54 -30.07
N ARG A 266 -6.18 -15.86 -29.94
CA ARG A 266 -7.48 -16.54 -29.71
C ARG A 266 -8.06 -17.22 -30.93
N HIS A 267 -7.52 -16.95 -32.11
CA HIS A 267 -7.96 -17.54 -33.39
C HIS A 267 -7.06 -18.70 -33.85
N ILE A 268 -5.99 -18.98 -33.15
CA ILE A 268 -5.08 -20.10 -33.35
C ILE A 268 -5.47 -21.25 -32.41
#